data_c436cd6b79f97031bccf3a082934ecfe
#
_entry.id   c436cd6b79f97031bccf3a082934ecfe
#
_cell.length_a   1.000
_cell.length_b   1.000
_cell.length_c   1.000
_cell.angle_alpha   90.00
_cell.angle_beta   90.00
_cell.angle_gamma   90.00
#
_symmetry.space_group_name_H-M   'P 1'
#
loop_
_entity.id
_entity.type
_entity.pdbx_description
1 polymer ?
#
loop_
_entity_poly.entity_id
_entity_poly.type
_entity_poly.pdbx_seq_one_letter_code
_entity_poly.pdbx_strand_id
1 'polypeptide(L)'
;YVGEGDAHPGLWRPALHIAPGEIHWVNPARTLSPGQSARFSVRIRYRQPLQDATLFMRDQGAYILFDQPQRGITPGQFAAWYDGDELIGSGVISE
;
A
#
# COMPACT_ATOMS: atom_id res chain seq x y z
N TYR A 1 3.69 10.75 -25.60
CA TYR A 1 3.17 10.89 -24.94
C TYR A 1 3.20 11.46 -24.13
N VAL A 2 3.00 11.73 -24.36
CA VAL A 2 3.00 12.13 -23.73
C VAL A 2 2.88 12.28 -22.67
N GLY A 3 3.57 12.36 -22.51
CA GLY A 3 3.49 12.31 -21.20
C GLY A 3 2.41 12.96 -20.73
N GLU A 4 1.84 13.33 -21.47
CA GLU A 4 0.85 13.89 -21.02
C GLU A 4 0.17 13.22 -20.03
N GLY A 5 -0.16 12.68 -19.62
CA GLY A 5 -0.90 11.99 -18.64
C GLY A 5 -0.28 11.76 -17.33
N ASP A 6 0.93 12.09 -17.18
CA ASP A 6 1.61 11.68 -16.01
C ASP A 6 1.06 12.22 -14.76
N ALA A 7 0.53 13.37 -14.71
CA ALA A 7 0.02 13.98 -13.50
C ALA A 7 -1.48 13.81 -13.36
N HIS A 8 -2.09 13.04 -14.20
CA HIS A 8 -3.54 12.91 -14.17
C HIS A 8 -4.01 12.11 -12.96
N PRO A 9 -5.11 12.51 -12.33
CA PRO A 9 -5.69 11.75 -11.22
C PRO A 9 -6.05 10.33 -11.57
N GLY A 10 -6.25 10.05 -12.85
CA GLY A 10 -6.61 8.71 -13.29
C GLY A 10 -5.43 7.82 -13.61
N LEU A 11 -4.22 8.27 -13.36
CA LEU A 11 -3.04 7.50 -13.68
C LEU A 11 -3.01 6.18 -12.90
N TRP A 12 -2.68 5.10 -13.58
CA TRP A 12 -2.56 3.78 -12.96
C TRP A 12 -1.17 3.61 -12.38
N ARG A 13 -1.11 3.13 -11.15
CA ARG A 13 0.15 2.91 -10.46
C ARG A 13 0.19 1.50 -9.90
N PRO A 14 1.31 0.77 -10.09
CA PRO A 14 1.43 -0.58 -9.55
C PRO A 14 1.84 -0.62 -8.08
N ALA A 15 2.36 0.48 -7.54
CA ALA A 15 2.93 0.45 -6.20
C ALA A 15 2.70 1.75 -5.47
N LEU A 16 2.78 1.68 -4.14
CA LEU A 16 2.73 2.85 -3.27
C LEU A 16 3.78 2.73 -2.18
N HIS A 17 4.06 3.84 -1.51
CA HIS A 17 5.04 3.91 -0.44
C HIS A 17 4.42 4.54 0.80
N ILE A 18 4.74 3.98 1.97
CA ILE A 18 4.32 4.51 3.25
C ILE A 18 5.56 4.76 4.09
N ALA A 19 5.73 6.01 4.56
CA ALA A 19 6.90 6.37 5.36
C ALA A 19 6.93 5.57 6.67
N PRO A 20 8.12 5.31 7.23
CA PRO A 20 8.23 4.45 8.41
C PRO A 20 7.40 4.93 9.59
N GLY A 21 7.32 6.24 9.80
CA GLY A 21 6.56 6.79 10.92
C GLY A 21 5.06 6.77 10.74
N GLU A 22 4.59 6.41 9.54
CA GLU A 22 3.17 6.38 9.23
C GLU A 22 2.59 4.97 9.23
N ILE A 23 3.40 3.96 9.50
CA ILE A 23 2.93 2.58 9.49
C ILE A 23 2.42 2.21 10.86
N HIS A 24 1.19 1.69 10.91
CA HIS A 24 0.58 1.23 12.14
C HIS A 24 0.29 -0.27 12.02
N TRP A 25 0.92 -1.07 12.86
CA TRP A 25 0.68 -2.52 12.90
C TRP A 25 -0.39 -2.81 13.94
N VAL A 26 -1.52 -3.30 13.48
CA VAL A 26 -2.65 -3.61 14.36
C VAL A 26 -2.33 -4.82 15.23
N ASN A 27 -1.68 -5.81 14.64
CA ASN A 27 -1.27 -7.01 15.37
C ASN A 27 0.25 -7.05 15.47
N PRO A 28 0.84 -6.79 16.66
CA PRO A 28 2.30 -6.76 16.79
C PRO A 28 2.99 -8.05 16.38
N ALA A 29 2.31 -9.19 16.49
CA ALA A 29 2.89 -10.47 16.11
C ALA A 29 3.07 -10.59 14.59
N ARG A 30 2.42 -9.75 13.82
CA ARG A 30 2.49 -9.77 12.36
C ARG A 30 3.37 -8.65 11.81
N THR A 31 4.09 -7.93 12.65
CA THR A 31 4.97 -6.85 12.23
C THR A 31 6.13 -7.40 11.40
N LEU A 32 6.36 -6.79 10.22
CA LEU A 32 7.47 -7.15 9.38
C LEU A 32 8.68 -6.26 9.70
N SER A 33 9.86 -6.84 9.68
CA SER A 33 11.11 -6.12 9.86
C SER A 33 11.68 -5.72 8.48
N PRO A 34 12.55 -4.69 8.42
CA PRO A 34 13.18 -4.33 7.16
C PRO A 34 13.85 -5.53 6.52
N GLY A 35 13.63 -5.69 5.21
CA GLY A 35 14.11 -6.84 4.47
C GLY A 35 13.12 -7.97 4.36
N GLN A 36 12.02 -7.92 5.08
CA GLN A 36 10.98 -8.93 4.99
C GLN A 36 9.86 -8.49 4.05
N SER A 37 9.11 -9.46 3.54
CA SER A 37 7.96 -9.21 2.69
C SER A 37 6.89 -10.26 2.95
N ALA A 38 5.66 -9.92 2.59
CA ALA A 38 4.54 -10.84 2.73
C ALA A 38 3.41 -10.43 1.77
N ARG A 39 2.57 -11.41 1.44
CA ARG A 39 1.40 -11.15 0.61
C ARG A 39 0.22 -10.80 1.50
N PHE A 40 -0.48 -9.76 1.11
CA PHE A 40 -1.70 -9.32 1.81
C PHE A 40 -2.74 -8.89 0.80
N SER A 41 -3.97 -8.78 1.26
CA SER A 41 -5.02 -8.10 0.51
C SER A 41 -5.06 -6.66 0.99
N VAL A 42 -5.01 -5.72 0.06
CA VAL A 42 -4.83 -4.30 0.38
C VAL A 42 -6.01 -3.49 -0.16
N ARG A 43 -6.42 -2.49 0.62
CA ARG A 43 -7.46 -1.56 0.21
C ARG A 43 -6.98 -0.15 0.46
N ILE A 44 -7.12 0.73 -0.55
CA ILE A 44 -6.73 2.13 -0.43
C ILE A 44 -7.94 3.05 -0.35
N ARG A 45 -9.14 2.52 -0.52
CA ARG A 45 -10.37 3.28 -0.39
C ARG A 45 -11.38 2.44 0.37
N TYR A 46 -12.18 3.12 1.17
CA TYR A 46 -13.14 2.44 2.02
C TYR A 46 -14.09 1.51 1.24
N ARG A 47 -14.53 1.95 0.06
CA ARG A 47 -15.49 1.17 -0.73
C ARG A 47 -14.84 0.29 -1.79
N GLN A 48 -13.53 0.27 -1.85
CA GLN A 48 -12.83 -0.52 -2.84
C GLN A 48 -12.76 -1.96 -2.39
N PRO A 49 -12.92 -2.94 -3.30
CA PRO A 49 -12.63 -4.32 -2.96
C PRO A 49 -11.15 -4.48 -2.60
N LEU A 50 -10.85 -5.47 -1.77
CA LEU A 50 -9.46 -5.78 -1.46
C LEU A 50 -8.73 -6.22 -2.71
N GLN A 51 -7.48 -5.78 -2.86
CA GLN A 51 -6.62 -6.09 -4.00
C GLN A 51 -5.43 -6.87 -3.51
N ASP A 52 -5.05 -7.92 -4.24
CA ASP A 52 -3.88 -8.72 -3.87
C ASP A 52 -2.61 -7.91 -4.11
N ALA A 53 -1.72 -7.95 -3.14
CA ALA A 53 -0.48 -7.19 -3.21
C ALA A 53 0.60 -7.84 -2.37
N THR A 54 1.85 -7.43 -2.60
CA THR A 54 2.99 -7.82 -1.77
C THR A 54 3.50 -6.59 -1.06
N LEU A 55 3.65 -6.69 0.26
CA LEU A 55 4.22 -5.62 1.05
C LEU A 55 5.68 -5.93 1.32
N PHE A 56 6.56 -4.99 0.96
CA PHE A 56 8.00 -5.11 1.20
C PHE A 56 8.39 -4.09 2.26
N MET A 57 8.95 -4.56 3.38
CA MET A 57 9.48 -3.66 4.39
C MET A 57 10.92 -3.31 4.07
N ARG A 58 11.23 -2.02 4.15
CA ARG A 58 12.58 -1.49 3.92
C ARG A 58 12.87 -0.44 5.00
N ASP A 59 14.12 0.00 5.06
CA ASP A 59 14.50 1.05 6.02
C ASP A 59 13.74 2.35 5.74
N GLN A 60 13.40 2.61 4.50
CA GLN A 60 12.68 3.81 4.10
C GLN A 60 11.17 3.71 4.29
N GLY A 61 10.67 2.59 4.78
CA GLY A 61 9.24 2.37 5.00
C GLY A 61 8.71 1.15 4.31
N ALA A 62 7.42 1.14 4.04
CA ALA A 62 6.75 0.02 3.40
C ALA A 62 6.47 0.35 1.94
N TYR A 63 6.74 -0.61 1.08
CA TYR A 63 6.38 -0.53 -0.34
C TYR A 63 5.35 -1.61 -0.61
N ILE A 64 4.22 -1.22 -1.16
CA ILE A 64 3.17 -2.17 -1.50
C ILE A 64 3.07 -2.25 -3.00
N LEU A 65 3.35 -3.44 -3.54
CA LEU A 65 3.28 -3.70 -4.98
C LEU A 65 2.03 -4.51 -5.26
N PHE A 66 1.10 -3.91 -5.97
CA PHE A 66 -0.15 -4.57 -6.34
C PHE A 66 0.06 -5.53 -7.49
N ASP A 67 -0.66 -6.64 -7.47
CA ASP A 67 -0.63 -7.58 -8.60
C ASP A 67 -1.16 -6.92 -9.86
N GLN A 68 -2.11 -5.99 -9.71
CA GLN A 68 -2.64 -5.21 -10.81
C GLN A 68 -2.58 -3.74 -10.47
N PRO A 69 -2.20 -2.87 -11.42
CA PRO A 69 -2.11 -1.43 -11.15
C PRO A 69 -3.40 -0.88 -10.57
N GLN A 70 -3.26 0.07 -9.68
CA GLN A 70 -4.40 0.72 -9.04
C GLN A 70 -4.52 2.14 -9.53
N ARG A 71 -5.76 2.58 -9.71
CA ARG A 71 -6.04 3.91 -10.18
C ARG A 71 -6.25 4.87 -9.02
N GLY A 72 -5.71 6.06 -9.15
CA GLY A 72 -6.02 7.12 -8.19
C GLY A 72 -5.28 7.04 -6.87
N ILE A 73 -4.12 6.38 -6.83
CA ILE A 73 -3.30 6.38 -5.63
C ILE A 73 -2.70 7.77 -5.45
N THR A 74 -2.97 8.40 -4.31
CA THR A 74 -2.45 9.74 -4.02
C THR A 74 -1.93 9.82 -2.59
N PRO A 75 -0.93 10.67 -2.35
CA PRO A 75 -0.44 10.89 -0.99
C PRO A 75 -1.58 11.39 -0.10
N GLY A 76 -1.55 10.98 1.15
CA GLY A 76 -2.55 11.36 2.13
C GLY A 76 -3.69 10.37 2.27
N GLN A 77 -3.86 9.47 1.31
CA GLN A 77 -4.85 8.40 1.46
C GLN A 77 -4.33 7.34 2.41
N PHE A 78 -5.24 6.59 3.01
CA PHE A 78 -4.86 5.44 3.83
C PHE A 78 -4.82 4.19 3.00
N ALA A 79 -3.85 3.33 3.31
CA ALA A 79 -3.83 1.96 2.83
C ALA A 79 -4.00 1.05 4.03
N ALA A 80 -4.77 0.00 3.87
CA ALA A 80 -4.96 -1.01 4.91
C ALA A 80 -4.71 -2.38 4.30
N TRP A 81 -4.00 -3.24 5.03
CA TRP A 81 -3.70 -4.58 4.53
C TRP A 81 -4.24 -5.62 5.47
N TYR A 82 -4.74 -6.69 4.86
CA TYR A 82 -5.47 -7.75 5.55
C TYR A 82 -4.90 -9.10 5.19
N ASP A 83 -5.03 -10.04 6.13
CA ASP A 83 -4.78 -11.46 5.86
C ASP A 83 -6.11 -12.17 6.11
N GLY A 84 -6.81 -12.49 5.03
CA GLY A 84 -8.17 -12.95 5.13
C GLY A 84 -9.05 -11.84 5.69
N ASP A 85 -9.71 -12.10 6.81
CA ASP A 85 -10.56 -11.12 7.46
C ASP A 85 -9.82 -10.31 8.52
N GLU A 86 -8.58 -10.64 8.80
CA GLU A 86 -7.82 -9.97 9.86
C GLU A 86 -7.13 -8.74 9.33
N LEU A 87 -7.39 -7.59 9.94
CA LEU A 87 -6.66 -6.36 9.63
C LEU A 87 -5.26 -6.45 10.26
N ILE A 88 -4.25 -6.44 9.43
CA ILE A 88 -2.86 -6.60 9.86
C ILE A 88 -2.23 -5.24 10.17
N GLY A 89 -2.49 -4.25 9.34
CA GLY A 89 -1.94 -2.92 9.56
C GLY A 89 -2.49 -1.91 8.58
N SER A 90 -2.05 -0.67 8.76
CA SER A 90 -2.47 0.43 7.90
C SER A 90 -1.43 1.53 7.93
N GLY A 91 -1.56 2.48 7.03
CA GLY A 91 -0.68 3.63 7.00
C GLY A 91 -1.14 4.68 6.02
N VAL A 92 -0.56 5.87 6.14
CA VAL A 92 -0.84 6.98 5.25
C VAL A 92 0.13 6.90 4.07
N ILE A 93 -0.42 6.95 2.87
CA ILE A 93 0.39 6.86 1.65
C ILE A 93 1.23 8.12 1.51
N SER A 94 2.54 7.92 1.34
CA SER A 94 3.49 9.02 1.14
C SER A 94 3.68 9.36 -0.34
N GLU A 95 3.64 8.35 -1.18
CA GLU A 95 3.71 8.57 -2.63
C GLU A 95 3.15 7.38 -3.39
#